data_306f7a883cb5a734c6809486a3240ae4
#
_entry.id   306f7a883cb5a734c6809486a3240ae4
#
_cell.length_a   1.000
_cell.length_b   1.000
_cell.length_c   1.000
_cell.angle_alpha   90.00
_cell.angle_beta   90.00
_cell.angle_gamma   90.00
#
_symmetry.space_group_name_H-M   'P 1'
#
loop_
_entity.id
_entity.type
_entity.pdbx_description
1 polymer ?
#
loop_
_entity_poly.entity_id
_entity_poly.type
_entity_poly.pdbx_seq_one_letter_code
_entity_poly.pdbx_strand_id
1 'polypeptide(L)'
;MSNLIRGLSENGGVVFCGVNSTEIVRKAEQLHKTSATCSAALGRLLTGAAMMGSMLKDDRDTVTLRVSGNGPAGVLIACTDGTGNVKGCIDNPLVELPLKENGHLDVGGAVGRDGVMTVIRDNRLQKEPTVGQVPLVSGEIAEDLTSYYAYSEQIPTVCALGVLVDTDLTIACAGGYLIQLLPGATDAEITQLEQNIAAMPSVTELLRAGKTTEDMMELALKGFNPNVLDEREVAYRCDCSEERTEGMLLSLGKKELEKLRDEDPHCEVVCHFCHTKYQFDLNKLVKKAVEKQEASAPTEENEGV
;
A
#
# COMPACT_ATOMS: atom_id res chain seq x y z
N MET A 1 17.57 1.25 -6.57
CA MET A 1 16.22 1.39 -7.15
C MET A 1 15.41 0.19 -6.73
N SER A 2 14.13 0.34 -6.47
CA SER A 2 13.26 -0.80 -6.15
C SER A 2 12.82 -1.46 -7.45
N ASN A 3 13.05 -2.78 -7.53
CA ASN A 3 12.74 -3.57 -8.72
C ASN A 3 11.63 -4.57 -8.39
N LEU A 4 10.63 -4.66 -9.27
CA LEU A 4 9.50 -5.56 -9.17
C LEU A 4 9.45 -6.44 -10.42
N ILE A 5 9.30 -7.73 -10.21
CA ILE A 5 9.07 -8.70 -11.28
C ILE A 5 7.74 -9.41 -11.08
N ARG A 6 7.11 -9.82 -12.17
CA ARG A 6 5.95 -10.70 -12.16
C ARG A 6 6.00 -11.70 -13.29
N GLY A 7 5.38 -12.83 -13.10
CA GLY A 7 5.40 -13.88 -14.09
C GLY A 7 4.45 -15.04 -13.79
N LEU A 8 4.64 -16.08 -14.56
CA LEU A 8 3.87 -17.32 -14.49
C LEU A 8 4.82 -18.52 -14.45
N SER A 9 4.40 -19.63 -13.83
CA SER A 9 5.02 -20.91 -14.07
C SER A 9 4.85 -21.35 -15.53
N GLU A 10 5.76 -22.22 -16.03
CA GLU A 10 5.72 -22.70 -17.42
C GLU A 10 4.37 -23.31 -17.81
N ASN A 11 3.72 -24.02 -16.90
CA ASN A 11 2.41 -24.63 -17.11
C ASN A 11 1.22 -23.68 -16.87
N GLY A 12 1.48 -22.42 -16.48
CA GLY A 12 0.45 -21.41 -16.24
C GLY A 12 -0.37 -21.62 -14.96
N GLY A 13 -0.01 -22.59 -14.10
CA GLY A 13 -0.74 -22.90 -12.87
C GLY A 13 -0.42 -21.97 -11.69
N VAL A 14 0.67 -21.22 -11.76
CA VAL A 14 1.12 -20.35 -10.67
C VAL A 14 1.48 -18.96 -11.19
N VAL A 15 0.85 -17.93 -10.63
CA VAL A 15 1.23 -16.51 -10.83
C VAL A 15 2.15 -16.10 -9.69
N PHE A 16 3.16 -15.33 -9.99
CA PHE A 16 4.05 -14.77 -8.98
C PHE A 16 4.37 -13.30 -9.20
N CYS A 17 4.64 -12.63 -8.11
CA CYS A 17 5.17 -11.28 -8.08
C CYS A 17 6.20 -11.19 -6.96
N GLY A 18 7.35 -10.61 -7.22
CA GLY A 18 8.39 -10.35 -6.23
C GLY A 18 8.89 -8.92 -6.34
N VAL A 19 9.32 -8.34 -5.23
CA VAL A 19 9.82 -6.96 -5.19
C VAL A 19 10.95 -6.79 -4.18
N ASN A 20 11.99 -6.09 -4.61
CA ASN A 20 12.93 -5.43 -3.70
C ASN A 20 12.42 -4.00 -3.48
N SER A 21 11.86 -3.71 -2.31
CA SER A 21 11.23 -2.44 -1.96
C SER A 21 12.12 -1.55 -1.06
N THR A 22 13.42 -1.83 -0.96
CA THR A 22 14.33 -1.13 -0.04
C THR A 22 14.25 0.38 -0.16
N GLU A 23 14.30 0.93 -1.39
CA GLU A 23 14.26 2.39 -1.60
C GLU A 23 12.87 2.99 -1.30
N ILE A 24 11.79 2.21 -1.50
CA ILE A 24 10.43 2.62 -1.12
C ILE A 24 10.36 2.81 0.40
N VAL A 25 10.85 1.83 1.15
CA VAL A 25 10.79 1.85 2.62
C VAL A 25 11.73 2.92 3.20
N ARG A 26 12.93 3.08 2.64
CA ARG A 26 13.84 4.18 2.99
C ARG A 26 13.19 5.55 2.78
N LYS A 27 12.51 5.72 1.65
CA LYS A 27 11.80 6.97 1.37
C LYS A 27 10.66 7.23 2.34
N ALA A 28 9.88 6.20 2.69
CA ALA A 28 8.82 6.30 3.69
C ALA A 28 9.36 6.65 5.07
N GLU A 29 10.45 5.99 5.52
CA GLU A 29 11.13 6.31 6.78
C GLU A 29 11.59 7.77 6.81
N GLN A 30 12.26 8.24 5.75
CA GLN A 30 12.74 9.63 5.65
C GLN A 30 11.61 10.65 5.72
N LEU A 31 10.45 10.36 5.13
CA LEU A 31 9.28 11.24 5.12
C LEU A 31 8.57 11.26 6.49
N HIS A 32 8.30 10.09 7.04
CA HIS A 32 7.48 9.94 8.23
C HIS A 32 8.28 9.89 9.53
N LYS A 33 9.63 9.75 9.45
CA LYS A 33 10.52 9.63 10.62
C LYS A 33 10.10 8.51 11.57
N THR A 34 9.79 7.36 10.99
CA THR A 34 9.25 6.21 11.71
C THR A 34 10.31 5.55 12.61
N SER A 35 9.90 5.08 13.80
CA SER A 35 10.70 4.15 14.61
C SER A 35 10.97 2.83 13.86
N ALA A 36 11.89 2.01 14.34
CA ALA A 36 12.22 0.74 13.69
C ALA A 36 11.00 -0.16 13.48
N THR A 37 10.16 -0.31 14.52
CA THR A 37 8.94 -1.14 14.45
C THR A 37 7.91 -0.55 13.48
N CYS A 38 7.71 0.76 13.49
CA CYS A 38 6.80 1.43 12.56
C CYS A 38 7.32 1.41 11.11
N SER A 39 8.64 1.51 10.90
CA SER A 39 9.28 1.33 9.59
C SER A 39 9.04 -0.07 9.05
N ALA A 40 9.14 -1.10 9.89
CA ALA A 40 8.84 -2.47 9.50
C ALA A 40 7.35 -2.65 9.16
N ALA A 41 6.44 -2.11 9.99
CA ALA A 41 5.00 -2.19 9.76
C ALA A 41 4.56 -1.51 8.45
N LEU A 42 4.90 -0.21 8.30
CA LEU A 42 4.56 0.56 7.11
C LEU A 42 5.27 0.02 5.86
N GLY A 43 6.54 -0.37 6.00
CA GLY A 43 7.34 -0.93 4.91
C GLY A 43 6.77 -2.23 4.36
N ARG A 44 6.31 -3.14 5.22
CA ARG A 44 5.61 -4.37 4.79
C ARG A 44 4.31 -4.03 4.07
N LEU A 45 3.52 -3.10 4.58
CA LEU A 45 2.27 -2.69 3.94
C LEU A 45 2.51 -2.08 2.56
N LEU A 46 3.50 -1.19 2.41
CA LEU A 46 3.91 -0.61 1.14
C LEU A 46 4.41 -1.67 0.15
N THR A 47 5.19 -2.64 0.62
CA THR A 47 5.68 -3.75 -0.18
C THR A 47 4.53 -4.62 -0.71
N GLY A 48 3.59 -4.98 0.17
CA GLY A 48 2.38 -5.71 -0.22
C GLY A 48 1.53 -4.93 -1.21
N ALA A 49 1.35 -3.62 -0.97
CA ALA A 49 0.61 -2.74 -1.88
C ALA A 49 1.25 -2.67 -3.26
N ALA A 50 2.59 -2.51 -3.37
CA ALA A 50 3.30 -2.49 -4.65
C ALA A 50 3.04 -3.76 -5.48
N MET A 51 3.12 -4.92 -4.84
CA MET A 51 2.82 -6.20 -5.49
C MET A 51 1.37 -6.27 -5.95
N MET A 52 0.41 -5.89 -5.09
CA MET A 52 -1.02 -5.88 -5.45
C MET A 52 -1.32 -4.91 -6.59
N GLY A 53 -0.70 -3.74 -6.60
CA GLY A 53 -0.82 -2.76 -7.69
C GLY A 53 -0.34 -3.31 -9.00
N SER A 54 0.85 -3.91 -9.03
CA SER A 54 1.43 -4.49 -10.25
C SER A 54 0.57 -5.59 -10.88
N MET A 55 -0.33 -6.21 -10.12
CA MET A 55 -1.26 -7.24 -10.60
C MET A 55 -2.57 -6.68 -11.16
N LEU A 56 -2.78 -5.37 -11.11
CA LEU A 56 -3.93 -4.71 -11.74
C LEU A 56 -3.83 -4.76 -13.26
N LYS A 57 -4.99 -4.63 -13.93
CA LYS A 57 -5.09 -4.75 -15.38
C LYS A 57 -4.76 -3.46 -16.12
N ASP A 58 -5.07 -2.31 -15.53
CA ASP A 58 -4.84 -0.97 -16.11
C ASP A 58 -3.94 -0.19 -15.15
N ASP A 59 -2.99 0.56 -15.68
CA ASP A 59 -2.06 1.38 -14.88
C ASP A 59 -2.76 2.46 -14.06
N ARG A 60 -3.98 2.83 -14.45
CA ARG A 60 -4.80 3.83 -13.76
C ARG A 60 -5.68 3.25 -12.66
N ASP A 61 -5.85 1.93 -12.63
CA ASP A 61 -6.56 1.27 -11.53
C ASP A 61 -5.79 1.47 -10.23
N THR A 62 -6.49 1.50 -9.11
CA THR A 62 -5.86 1.74 -7.82
C THR A 62 -6.29 0.73 -6.77
N VAL A 63 -5.37 0.46 -5.84
CA VAL A 63 -5.65 -0.29 -4.61
C VAL A 63 -5.25 0.54 -3.41
N THR A 64 -6.14 0.60 -2.43
CA THR A 64 -5.84 1.14 -1.11
C THR A 64 -5.95 0.05 -0.07
N LEU A 65 -4.87 -0.16 0.67
CA LEU A 65 -4.82 -1.02 1.85
C LEU A 65 -4.95 -0.16 3.10
N ARG A 66 -5.88 -0.49 3.97
CA ARG A 66 -6.04 0.15 5.27
C ARG A 66 -6.01 -0.93 6.35
N VAL A 67 -5.08 -0.79 7.28
CA VAL A 67 -4.93 -1.70 8.42
C VAL A 67 -5.23 -0.92 9.70
N SER A 68 -6.13 -1.46 10.50
CA SER A 68 -6.54 -0.89 11.78
C SER A 68 -6.70 -2.02 12.78
N GLY A 69 -5.66 -2.28 13.57
CA GLY A 69 -5.58 -3.42 14.49
C GLY A 69 -5.78 -3.04 15.95
N ASN A 70 -6.12 -1.78 16.23
CA ASN A 70 -6.27 -1.26 17.59
C ASN A 70 -4.97 -1.30 18.42
N GLY A 71 -3.81 -1.36 17.75
CA GLY A 71 -2.50 -1.24 18.37
C GLY A 71 -2.03 0.22 18.46
N PRO A 72 -0.91 0.47 19.15
CA PRO A 72 -0.40 1.81 19.39
C PRO A 72 0.05 2.57 18.13
N ALA A 73 0.35 1.87 17.03
CA ALA A 73 0.70 2.49 15.75
C ALA A 73 -0.50 3.19 15.07
N GLY A 74 -1.73 2.90 15.51
CA GLY A 74 -2.95 3.44 14.93
C GLY A 74 -3.24 2.82 13.57
N VAL A 75 -3.76 3.63 12.66
CA VAL A 75 -4.10 3.19 11.31
C VAL A 75 -2.89 3.32 10.38
N LEU A 76 -2.66 2.28 9.58
CA LEU A 76 -1.71 2.29 8.48
C LEU A 76 -2.48 2.30 7.16
N ILE A 77 -2.04 3.13 6.23
CA ILE A 77 -2.62 3.21 4.89
C ILE A 77 -1.51 3.11 3.85
N ALA A 78 -1.71 2.30 2.83
CA ALA A 78 -0.89 2.27 1.63
C ALA A 78 -1.79 2.32 0.39
N CYS A 79 -1.46 3.20 -0.54
CA CYS A 79 -2.15 3.34 -1.82
C CYS A 79 -1.16 3.03 -2.94
N THR A 80 -1.64 2.34 -3.97
CA THR A 80 -0.87 1.97 -5.15
C THR A 80 -1.72 2.14 -6.40
N ASP A 81 -1.07 2.27 -7.54
CA ASP A 81 -1.68 2.20 -8.87
C ASP A 81 -1.21 0.95 -9.64
N GLY A 82 -1.73 0.76 -10.85
CA GLY A 82 -1.35 -0.38 -11.70
C GLY A 82 0.10 -0.37 -12.17
N THR A 83 0.83 0.74 -11.97
CA THR A 83 2.28 0.78 -12.22
C THR A 83 3.11 0.16 -11.10
N GLY A 84 2.48 -0.10 -9.93
CA GLY A 84 3.15 -0.60 -8.72
C GLY A 84 3.83 0.50 -7.89
N ASN A 85 3.72 1.78 -8.27
CA ASN A 85 4.16 2.88 -7.42
C ASN A 85 3.26 3.01 -6.21
N VAL A 86 3.86 3.38 -5.08
CA VAL A 86 3.14 3.39 -3.80
C VAL A 86 3.33 4.70 -3.04
N LYS A 87 2.37 5.01 -2.20
CA LYS A 87 2.46 6.00 -1.13
C LYS A 87 1.73 5.44 0.10
N GLY A 88 2.13 5.86 1.29
CA GLY A 88 1.46 5.40 2.50
C GLY A 88 1.75 6.32 3.68
N CYS A 89 1.02 6.11 4.75
CA CYS A 89 1.18 6.83 6.02
C CYS A 89 0.80 5.93 7.20
N ILE A 90 1.16 6.38 8.39
CA ILE A 90 0.89 5.73 9.66
C ILE A 90 0.48 6.82 10.66
N ASP A 91 -0.53 6.56 11.48
CA ASP A 91 -1.03 7.56 12.43
C ASP A 91 0.00 7.93 13.49
N ASN A 92 0.64 6.91 14.10
CA ASN A 92 1.65 7.12 15.11
C ASN A 92 3.00 6.51 14.66
N PRO A 93 3.91 7.32 14.10
CA PRO A 93 5.16 6.83 13.53
C PRO A 93 6.24 6.48 14.57
N LEU A 94 6.09 6.88 15.83
CA LEU A 94 7.14 6.80 16.86
C LEU A 94 6.87 5.74 17.94
N VAL A 95 6.16 4.67 17.59
CA VAL A 95 5.91 3.58 18.53
C VAL A 95 7.17 2.72 18.68
N GLU A 96 7.63 2.57 19.92
CA GLU A 96 8.73 1.67 20.28
C GLU A 96 8.20 0.56 21.18
N LEU A 97 8.48 -0.67 20.80
CA LEU A 97 8.16 -1.87 21.57
C LEU A 97 9.43 -2.70 21.80
N PRO A 98 9.49 -3.45 22.90
CA PRO A 98 10.54 -4.44 23.10
C PRO A 98 10.60 -5.43 21.93
N LEU A 99 11.79 -5.91 21.61
CA LEU A 99 11.92 -6.99 20.65
C LEU A 99 11.21 -8.24 21.16
N LYS A 100 10.69 -9.03 20.22
CA LYS A 100 10.18 -10.38 20.54
C LYS A 100 11.30 -11.27 21.07
N GLU A 101 10.96 -12.38 21.73
CA GLU A 101 11.93 -13.36 22.27
C GLU A 101 12.91 -13.88 21.21
N ASN A 102 12.50 -13.94 19.95
CA ASN A 102 13.35 -14.32 18.82
C ASN A 102 14.22 -13.19 18.27
N GLY A 103 14.24 -12.01 18.90
CA GLY A 103 15.02 -10.85 18.51
C GLY A 103 14.41 -10.02 17.37
N HIS A 104 13.21 -10.33 16.92
CA HIS A 104 12.54 -9.59 15.86
C HIS A 104 11.73 -8.40 16.41
N LEU A 105 11.51 -7.38 15.57
CA LEU A 105 10.62 -6.25 15.85
C LEU A 105 9.17 -6.76 16.04
N ASP A 106 8.47 -6.26 17.03
CA ASP A 106 7.08 -6.65 17.31
C ASP A 106 6.09 -5.82 16.49
N VAL A 107 6.04 -6.11 15.20
CA VAL A 107 5.12 -5.45 14.27
C VAL A 107 3.67 -5.73 14.65
N GLY A 108 3.34 -6.99 14.95
CA GLY A 108 2.00 -7.39 15.36
C GLY A 108 1.54 -6.70 16.64
N GLY A 109 2.45 -6.47 17.60
CA GLY A 109 2.16 -5.67 18.80
C GLY A 109 1.92 -4.19 18.50
N ALA A 110 2.67 -3.60 17.56
CA ALA A 110 2.50 -2.21 17.18
C ALA A 110 1.18 -1.98 16.39
N VAL A 111 0.86 -2.86 15.45
CA VAL A 111 -0.36 -2.79 14.63
C VAL A 111 -1.61 -3.18 15.44
N GLY A 112 -1.47 -4.18 16.29
CA GLY A 112 -2.59 -4.82 17.00
C GLY A 112 -3.26 -5.89 16.16
N ARG A 113 -4.14 -6.67 16.81
CA ARG A 113 -4.85 -7.82 16.21
C ARG A 113 -6.36 -7.71 16.29
N ASP A 114 -6.85 -6.77 17.10
CA ASP A 114 -8.28 -6.58 17.33
C ASP A 114 -8.82 -5.53 16.35
N GLY A 115 -8.96 -5.96 15.10
CA GLY A 115 -9.39 -5.06 14.03
C GLY A 115 -9.40 -5.72 12.67
N VAL A 116 -9.26 -4.89 11.63
CA VAL A 116 -9.50 -5.32 10.26
C VAL A 116 -8.46 -4.78 9.28
N MET A 117 -8.22 -5.57 8.24
CA MET A 117 -7.62 -5.11 6.99
C MET A 117 -8.75 -4.84 5.99
N THR A 118 -8.75 -3.65 5.41
CA THR A 118 -9.67 -3.23 4.35
C THR A 118 -8.88 -3.01 3.07
N VAL A 119 -9.35 -3.60 1.99
CA VAL A 119 -8.78 -3.45 0.64
C VAL A 119 -9.83 -2.79 -0.25
N ILE A 120 -9.51 -1.61 -0.77
CA ILE A 120 -10.38 -0.84 -1.66
C ILE A 120 -9.77 -0.87 -3.05
N ARG A 121 -10.49 -1.38 -4.04
CA ARG A 121 -10.07 -1.43 -5.45
C ARG A 121 -10.96 -0.54 -6.29
N ASP A 122 -10.36 0.41 -6.98
CA ASP A 122 -11.04 1.28 -7.93
C ASP A 122 -10.50 1.02 -9.34
N ASN A 123 -11.32 0.43 -10.19
CA ASN A 123 -11.02 0.14 -11.58
C ASN A 123 -11.60 1.18 -12.55
N ARG A 124 -12.19 2.26 -12.02
CA ARG A 124 -12.80 3.37 -12.76
C ARG A 124 -13.87 2.99 -13.80
N LEU A 125 -14.12 1.70 -14.00
CA LEU A 125 -15.17 1.18 -14.87
C LEU A 125 -16.48 1.03 -14.12
N GLN A 126 -16.39 0.84 -12.81
CA GLN A 126 -17.53 0.75 -11.91
C GLN A 126 -17.80 2.11 -11.29
N LYS A 127 -19.08 2.35 -10.97
CA LYS A 127 -19.52 3.62 -10.37
C LYS A 127 -19.00 3.78 -8.93
N GLU A 128 -18.77 2.66 -8.25
CA GLU A 128 -18.27 2.61 -6.87
C GLU A 128 -17.09 1.64 -6.78
N PRO A 129 -16.07 1.92 -5.94
CA PRO A 129 -14.98 1.00 -5.68
C PRO A 129 -15.47 -0.29 -5.03
N THR A 130 -14.78 -1.40 -5.31
CA THR A 130 -15.00 -2.66 -4.61
C THR A 130 -14.24 -2.64 -3.29
N VAL A 131 -14.92 -3.03 -2.19
CA VAL A 131 -14.35 -3.06 -0.85
C VAL A 131 -14.38 -4.47 -0.30
N GLY A 132 -13.21 -5.03 -0.02
CA GLY A 132 -13.04 -6.27 0.73
C GLY A 132 -12.54 -5.98 2.15
N GLN A 133 -13.02 -6.72 3.13
CA GLN A 133 -12.60 -6.56 4.52
C GLN A 133 -12.46 -7.92 5.20
N VAL A 134 -11.36 -8.10 5.95
CA VAL A 134 -11.10 -9.30 6.74
C VAL A 134 -10.61 -8.93 8.14
N PRO A 135 -10.91 -9.74 9.16
CA PRO A 135 -10.29 -9.61 10.47
C PRO A 135 -8.77 -9.79 10.34
N LEU A 136 -8.00 -9.07 11.16
CA LEU A 136 -6.56 -9.30 11.28
C LEU A 136 -6.31 -10.64 11.96
N VAL A 137 -5.30 -11.36 11.45
CA VAL A 137 -4.83 -12.64 12.01
C VAL A 137 -3.74 -12.39 13.03
N SER A 138 -2.72 -11.62 12.63
CA SER A 138 -1.53 -11.42 13.47
C SER A 138 -1.09 -9.95 13.57
N GLY A 139 -1.50 -9.09 12.65
CA GLY A 139 -0.98 -7.74 12.52
C GLY A 139 0.44 -7.67 11.94
N GLU A 140 1.01 -8.82 11.52
CA GLU A 140 2.34 -8.90 10.86
C GLU A 140 2.28 -8.52 9.37
N ILE A 141 1.11 -8.16 8.85
CA ILE A 141 0.79 -7.73 7.49
C ILE A 141 0.82 -8.87 6.46
N ALA A 142 1.87 -9.70 6.42
CA ALA A 142 1.97 -10.78 5.42
C ALA A 142 0.87 -11.84 5.60
N GLU A 143 0.64 -12.28 6.83
CA GLU A 143 -0.41 -13.24 7.18
C GLU A 143 -1.80 -12.62 6.96
N ASP A 144 -1.96 -11.33 7.25
CA ASP A 144 -3.22 -10.60 7.07
C ASP A 144 -3.56 -10.46 5.58
N LEU A 145 -2.56 -10.22 4.71
CA LEU A 145 -2.73 -10.23 3.25
C LEU A 145 -3.07 -11.63 2.73
N THR A 146 -2.41 -12.66 3.25
CA THR A 146 -2.73 -14.06 2.90
C THR A 146 -4.18 -14.38 3.27
N SER A 147 -4.61 -13.97 4.46
CA SER A 147 -6.01 -14.10 4.92
C SER A 147 -6.98 -13.36 4.00
N TYR A 148 -6.64 -12.13 3.60
CA TYR A 148 -7.46 -11.37 2.65
C TYR A 148 -7.67 -12.13 1.33
N TYR A 149 -6.60 -12.65 0.75
CA TYR A 149 -6.71 -13.42 -0.50
C TYR A 149 -7.52 -14.71 -0.31
N ALA A 150 -7.34 -15.40 0.80
CA ALA A 150 -8.05 -16.64 1.07
C ALA A 150 -9.56 -16.43 1.27
N TYR A 151 -9.96 -15.45 2.07
CA TYR A 151 -11.35 -15.26 2.47
C TYR A 151 -12.15 -14.30 1.58
N SER A 152 -11.50 -13.23 1.10
CA SER A 152 -12.18 -12.22 0.28
C SER A 152 -12.07 -12.51 -1.22
N GLU A 153 -10.90 -12.88 -1.70
CA GLU A 153 -10.66 -13.17 -3.13
C GLU A 153 -10.83 -14.65 -3.48
N GLN A 154 -10.78 -15.54 -2.48
CA GLN A 154 -10.83 -17.00 -2.64
C GLN A 154 -9.70 -17.54 -3.55
N ILE A 155 -8.53 -16.90 -3.47
CA ILE A 155 -7.33 -17.29 -4.22
C ILE A 155 -6.29 -17.81 -3.23
N PRO A 156 -5.89 -19.10 -3.32
CA PRO A 156 -4.79 -19.62 -2.52
C PRO A 156 -3.51 -18.85 -2.78
N THR A 157 -3.00 -18.20 -1.74
CA THR A 157 -1.90 -17.23 -1.88
C THR A 157 -0.87 -17.45 -0.78
N VAL A 158 0.41 -17.43 -1.17
CA VAL A 158 1.55 -17.28 -0.27
C VAL A 158 2.03 -15.84 -0.34
N CYS A 159 2.14 -15.19 0.80
CA CYS A 159 2.69 -13.84 0.91
C CYS A 159 3.82 -13.83 1.93
N ALA A 160 5.00 -13.38 1.54
CA ALA A 160 6.13 -13.17 2.45
C ALA A 160 6.64 -11.74 2.30
N LEU A 161 6.82 -11.07 3.43
CA LEU A 161 7.26 -9.68 3.51
C LEU A 161 8.39 -9.57 4.53
N GLY A 162 9.38 -8.76 4.23
CA GLY A 162 10.50 -8.53 5.13
C GLY A 162 10.97 -7.09 5.08
N VAL A 163 11.26 -6.53 6.24
CA VAL A 163 11.96 -5.25 6.41
C VAL A 163 13.00 -5.44 7.50
N LEU A 164 14.24 -5.18 7.18
CA LEU A 164 15.36 -5.21 8.12
C LEU A 164 15.81 -3.78 8.40
N VAL A 165 15.79 -3.45 9.68
CA VAL A 165 16.30 -2.19 10.20
C VAL A 165 17.61 -2.48 10.92
N ASP A 166 18.67 -1.76 10.56
CA ASP A 166 19.97 -1.88 11.21
C ASP A 166 19.99 -1.20 12.60
N THR A 167 21.04 -1.44 13.35
CA THR A 167 21.23 -0.88 14.71
C THR A 167 21.35 0.65 14.73
N ASP A 168 21.71 1.26 13.61
CA ASP A 168 21.72 2.71 13.40
C ASP A 168 20.34 3.29 13.00
N LEU A 169 19.29 2.44 13.02
CA LEU A 169 17.91 2.73 12.65
C LEU A 169 17.70 2.99 11.15
N THR A 170 18.68 2.72 10.31
CA THR A 170 18.51 2.80 8.85
C THR A 170 17.89 1.51 8.28
N ILE A 171 17.20 1.64 7.15
CA ILE A 171 16.64 0.48 6.46
C ILE A 171 17.76 -0.22 5.68
N ALA A 172 18.17 -1.40 6.15
CA ALA A 172 19.17 -2.22 5.48
C ALA A 172 18.62 -2.80 4.18
N CYS A 173 17.51 -3.51 4.26
CA CYS A 173 16.80 -4.06 3.11
C CYS A 173 15.31 -4.24 3.40
N ALA A 174 14.51 -4.23 2.33
CA ALA A 174 13.09 -4.53 2.38
C ALA A 174 12.64 -5.18 1.07
N GLY A 175 11.67 -6.07 1.15
CA GLY A 175 11.12 -6.74 -0.02
C GLY A 175 10.06 -7.76 0.34
N GLY A 176 9.62 -8.49 -0.68
CA GLY A 176 8.63 -9.54 -0.50
C GLY A 176 8.29 -10.25 -1.78
N TYR A 177 7.49 -11.27 -1.65
CA TYR A 177 6.89 -11.96 -2.78
C TYR A 177 5.45 -12.38 -2.48
N LEU A 178 4.70 -12.55 -3.54
CA LEU A 178 3.33 -13.02 -3.55
C LEU A 178 3.20 -14.09 -4.64
N ILE A 179 2.73 -15.27 -4.28
CA ILE A 179 2.57 -16.41 -5.17
C ILE A 179 1.13 -16.88 -5.06
N GLN A 180 0.45 -17.03 -6.19
CA GLN A 180 -0.95 -17.41 -6.28
C GLN A 180 -1.11 -18.67 -7.12
N LEU A 181 -1.86 -19.62 -6.58
CA LEU A 181 -2.27 -20.80 -7.33
C LEU A 181 -3.51 -20.48 -8.16
N LEU A 182 -3.45 -20.74 -9.45
CA LEU A 182 -4.58 -20.59 -10.35
C LEU A 182 -5.50 -21.83 -10.32
N PRO A 183 -6.77 -21.68 -10.73
CA PRO A 183 -7.65 -22.83 -10.86
C PRO A 183 -7.05 -23.90 -11.78
N GLY A 184 -6.92 -25.11 -11.28
CA GLY A 184 -6.31 -26.23 -12.00
C GLY A 184 -4.91 -26.63 -11.51
N ALA A 185 -4.34 -25.93 -10.53
CA ALA A 185 -3.15 -26.42 -9.83
C ALA A 185 -3.43 -27.78 -9.18
N THR A 186 -2.50 -28.72 -9.35
CA THR A 186 -2.63 -30.07 -8.81
C THR A 186 -2.18 -30.16 -7.35
N ASP A 187 -2.65 -31.17 -6.61
CA ASP A 187 -2.23 -31.42 -5.23
C ASP A 187 -0.69 -31.61 -5.12
N ALA A 188 -0.08 -32.18 -6.17
CA ALA A 188 1.38 -32.35 -6.23
C ALA A 188 2.10 -30.99 -6.33
N GLU A 189 1.59 -30.05 -7.10
CA GLU A 189 2.13 -28.69 -7.22
C GLU A 189 1.94 -27.91 -5.91
N ILE A 190 0.79 -28.04 -5.27
CA ILE A 190 0.54 -27.42 -3.97
C ILE A 190 1.58 -27.93 -2.95
N THR A 191 1.73 -29.24 -2.83
CA THR A 191 2.69 -29.87 -1.92
C THR A 191 4.14 -29.45 -2.23
N GLN A 192 4.50 -29.37 -3.51
CA GLN A 192 5.84 -28.94 -3.92
C GLN A 192 6.10 -27.46 -3.55
N LEU A 193 5.12 -26.59 -3.75
CA LEU A 193 5.23 -25.17 -3.37
C LEU A 193 5.37 -25.01 -1.86
N GLU A 194 4.56 -25.72 -1.08
CA GLU A 194 4.64 -25.71 0.39
C GLU A 194 6.03 -26.15 0.89
N GLN A 195 6.59 -27.21 0.30
CA GLN A 195 7.93 -27.69 0.64
C GLN A 195 9.01 -26.66 0.29
N ASN A 196 8.91 -26.04 -0.88
CA ASN A 196 9.84 -25.00 -1.29
C ASN A 196 9.82 -23.81 -0.31
N ILE A 197 8.63 -23.30 0.00
CA ILE A 197 8.45 -22.15 0.90
C ILE A 197 8.94 -22.48 2.32
N ALA A 198 8.64 -23.68 2.84
CA ALA A 198 9.09 -24.10 4.16
C ALA A 198 10.63 -24.21 4.27
N ALA A 199 11.32 -24.45 3.15
CA ALA A 199 12.78 -24.54 3.08
C ALA A 199 13.48 -23.21 2.81
N MET A 200 12.73 -22.13 2.49
CA MET A 200 13.30 -20.83 2.16
C MET A 200 13.83 -20.10 3.39
N PRO A 201 15.00 -19.43 3.27
CA PRO A 201 15.38 -18.39 4.22
C PRO A 201 14.37 -17.22 4.15
N SER A 202 14.36 -16.40 5.19
CA SER A 202 13.51 -15.19 5.18
C SER A 202 13.89 -14.24 4.05
N VAL A 203 12.93 -13.43 3.62
CA VAL A 203 13.14 -12.40 2.58
C VAL A 203 14.34 -11.50 2.92
N THR A 204 14.46 -11.10 4.18
CA THR A 204 15.54 -10.22 4.63
C THR A 204 16.90 -10.90 4.64
N GLU A 205 16.98 -12.19 4.96
CA GLU A 205 18.22 -12.97 4.87
C GLU A 205 18.68 -13.09 3.41
N LEU A 206 17.76 -13.38 2.49
CA LEU A 206 18.07 -13.46 1.05
C LEU A 206 18.58 -12.13 0.51
N LEU A 207 17.87 -11.03 0.78
CA LEU A 207 18.26 -9.70 0.32
C LEU A 207 19.61 -9.26 0.94
N ARG A 208 19.84 -9.54 2.22
CA ARG A 208 21.11 -9.26 2.90
C ARG A 208 22.28 -10.06 2.34
N ALA A 209 22.01 -11.27 1.87
CA ALA A 209 22.98 -12.11 1.17
C ALA A 209 23.23 -11.65 -0.30
N GLY A 210 22.61 -10.55 -0.74
CA GLY A 210 22.76 -10.02 -2.09
C GLY A 210 21.96 -10.76 -3.16
N LYS A 211 20.97 -11.56 -2.75
CA LYS A 211 20.08 -12.24 -3.68
C LYS A 211 19.13 -11.24 -4.35
N THR A 212 18.90 -11.45 -5.64
CA THR A 212 17.96 -10.65 -6.43
C THR A 212 16.51 -11.11 -6.21
N THR A 213 15.57 -10.36 -6.76
CA THR A 213 14.16 -10.75 -6.75
C THR A 213 13.93 -12.03 -7.57
N GLU A 214 14.66 -12.18 -8.69
CA GLU A 214 14.65 -13.38 -9.52
C GLU A 214 15.17 -14.59 -8.75
N ASP A 215 16.32 -14.47 -8.08
CA ASP A 215 16.87 -15.53 -7.21
C ASP A 215 15.85 -16.01 -6.18
N MET A 216 15.10 -15.09 -5.56
CA MET A 216 14.05 -15.44 -4.60
C MET A 216 12.93 -16.23 -5.27
N MET A 217 12.50 -15.83 -6.46
CA MET A 217 11.43 -16.53 -7.19
C MET A 217 11.89 -17.89 -7.70
N GLU A 218 13.13 -18.01 -8.17
CA GLU A 218 13.70 -19.30 -8.56
C GLU A 218 13.75 -20.29 -7.38
N LEU A 219 14.08 -19.82 -6.19
CA LEU A 219 14.06 -20.65 -4.98
C LEU A 219 12.63 -21.06 -4.60
N ALA A 220 11.71 -20.08 -4.54
CA ALA A 220 10.32 -20.32 -4.15
C ALA A 220 9.61 -21.27 -5.14
N LEU A 221 9.88 -21.09 -6.43
CA LEU A 221 9.24 -21.81 -7.52
C LEU A 221 10.14 -22.92 -8.11
N LYS A 222 11.01 -23.49 -7.30
CA LYS A 222 11.85 -24.61 -7.72
C LYS A 222 10.99 -25.77 -8.21
N GLY A 223 11.21 -26.19 -9.47
CA GLY A 223 10.43 -27.25 -10.14
C GLY A 223 9.21 -26.73 -10.93
N PHE A 224 8.91 -25.41 -10.88
CA PHE A 224 7.82 -24.80 -11.63
C PHE A 224 8.27 -24.07 -12.91
N ASN A 225 9.58 -23.94 -13.13
CA ASN A 225 10.16 -23.19 -14.24
C ASN A 225 9.53 -21.80 -14.39
N PRO A 226 9.78 -20.87 -13.47
CA PRO A 226 9.16 -19.55 -13.50
C PRO A 226 9.62 -18.75 -14.72
N ASN A 227 8.66 -18.16 -15.42
CA ASN A 227 8.89 -17.27 -16.56
C ASN A 227 8.52 -15.83 -16.16
N VAL A 228 9.49 -14.94 -16.10
CA VAL A 228 9.28 -13.51 -15.84
C VAL A 228 8.68 -12.88 -17.09
N LEU A 229 7.48 -12.32 -16.96
CA LEU A 229 6.73 -11.68 -18.05
C LEU A 229 6.88 -10.17 -18.04
N ASP A 230 7.15 -9.60 -16.88
CA ASP A 230 7.23 -8.15 -16.71
C ASP A 230 8.22 -7.82 -15.60
N GLU A 231 9.06 -6.83 -15.87
CA GLU A 231 10.01 -6.26 -14.94
C GLU A 231 9.88 -4.74 -14.98
N ARG A 232 9.76 -4.11 -13.80
CA ARG A 232 9.60 -2.66 -13.73
C ARG A 232 10.23 -2.04 -12.50
N GLU A 233 10.63 -0.79 -12.62
CA GLU A 233 11.02 0.02 -11.49
C GLU A 233 9.78 0.53 -10.77
N VAL A 234 9.76 0.42 -9.44
CA VAL A 234 8.71 0.91 -8.58
C VAL A 234 9.28 1.87 -7.54
N ALA A 235 8.50 2.86 -7.13
CA ALA A 235 8.97 3.89 -6.23
C ALA A 235 7.88 4.36 -5.25
N TYR A 236 8.31 4.98 -4.16
CA TYR A 236 7.41 5.80 -3.35
C TYR A 236 7.08 7.08 -4.13
N ARG A 237 5.85 7.20 -4.58
CA ARG A 237 5.36 8.36 -5.35
C ARG A 237 4.07 8.90 -4.78
N CYS A 238 4.07 10.18 -4.45
CA CYS A 238 2.86 10.89 -4.11
C CYS A 238 2.41 11.75 -5.31
N ASP A 239 1.15 11.63 -5.65
CA ASP A 239 0.49 12.35 -6.75
C ASP A 239 -0.31 13.57 -6.27
N CYS A 240 -0.03 14.07 -5.06
CA CYS A 240 -0.64 15.30 -4.57
C CYS A 240 -0.19 16.51 -5.41
N SER A 241 -1.10 17.44 -5.61
CA SER A 241 -0.82 18.72 -6.25
C SER A 241 -1.62 19.84 -5.60
N GLU A 242 -1.22 21.08 -5.89
CA GLU A 242 -1.94 22.26 -5.41
C GLU A 242 -3.38 22.26 -5.94
N GLU A 243 -3.59 21.94 -7.22
CA GLU A 243 -4.91 21.90 -7.86
C GLU A 243 -5.83 20.84 -7.22
N ARG A 244 -5.29 19.64 -6.93
CA ARG A 244 -6.07 18.58 -6.24
C ARG A 244 -6.44 19.00 -4.84
N THR A 245 -5.52 19.64 -4.13
CA THR A 245 -5.73 20.12 -2.75
C THR A 245 -6.73 21.28 -2.73
N GLU A 246 -6.63 22.21 -3.69
CA GLU A 246 -7.61 23.26 -3.89
C GLU A 246 -9.01 22.68 -4.19
N GLY A 247 -9.09 21.71 -5.10
CA GLY A 247 -10.34 21.02 -5.43
C GLY A 247 -10.98 20.35 -4.21
N MET A 248 -10.18 19.77 -3.34
CA MET A 248 -10.61 19.16 -2.08
C MET A 248 -11.19 20.23 -1.12
N LEU A 249 -10.51 21.36 -0.95
CA LEU A 249 -11.01 22.47 -0.14
C LEU A 249 -12.32 23.03 -0.70
N LEU A 250 -12.41 23.24 -2.00
CA LEU A 250 -13.64 23.70 -2.66
C LEU A 250 -14.82 22.74 -2.46
N SER A 251 -14.57 21.44 -2.32
CA SER A 251 -15.61 20.42 -2.07
C SER A 251 -16.26 20.51 -0.68
N LEU A 252 -15.64 21.20 0.28
CA LEU A 252 -16.24 21.49 1.59
C LEU A 252 -17.46 22.41 1.47
N GLY A 253 -17.53 23.17 0.38
CA GLY A 253 -18.60 24.12 0.11
C GLY A 253 -18.41 25.47 0.82
N LYS A 254 -19.18 26.47 0.34
CA LYS A 254 -19.03 27.87 0.76
C LYS A 254 -19.07 28.05 2.28
N LYS A 255 -20.07 27.45 2.94
CA LYS A 255 -20.28 27.66 4.41
C LYS A 255 -19.09 27.23 5.27
N GLU A 256 -18.49 26.06 4.95
CA GLU A 256 -17.34 25.58 5.71
C GLU A 256 -16.07 26.38 5.38
N LEU A 257 -15.89 26.78 4.12
CA LEU A 257 -14.79 27.66 3.73
C LEU A 257 -14.87 29.05 4.41
N GLU A 258 -16.07 29.59 4.57
CA GLU A 258 -16.28 30.87 5.31
C GLU A 258 -15.92 30.73 6.79
N LYS A 259 -16.28 29.63 7.44
CA LYS A 259 -15.88 29.36 8.83
C LYS A 259 -14.36 29.26 8.98
N LEU A 260 -13.71 28.45 8.11
CA LEU A 260 -12.27 28.32 8.13
C LEU A 260 -11.58 29.67 7.90
N ARG A 261 -12.08 30.49 6.95
CA ARG A 261 -11.55 31.83 6.69
C ARG A 261 -11.68 32.76 7.90
N ASP A 262 -12.78 32.67 8.64
CA ASP A 262 -13.04 33.53 9.79
C ASP A 262 -12.15 33.14 11.00
N GLU A 263 -11.68 31.88 11.03
CA GLU A 263 -10.68 31.43 12.00
C GLU A 263 -9.25 31.84 11.58
N ASP A 264 -8.86 31.56 10.33
CA ASP A 264 -7.58 31.96 9.75
C ASP A 264 -7.74 32.14 8.22
N PRO A 265 -7.52 33.33 7.67
CA PRO A 265 -7.61 33.58 6.23
C PRO A 265 -6.52 32.86 5.41
N HIS A 266 -5.46 32.33 6.06
CA HIS A 266 -4.34 31.62 5.43
C HIS A 266 -4.30 30.17 5.90
N CYS A 267 -4.84 29.28 5.07
CA CYS A 267 -4.87 27.84 5.37
C CYS A 267 -3.60 27.14 4.86
N GLU A 268 -2.90 26.42 5.73
CA GLU A 268 -1.85 25.47 5.33
C GLU A 268 -2.44 24.05 5.34
N VAL A 269 -2.34 23.36 4.22
CA VAL A 269 -2.70 21.93 4.09
C VAL A 269 -1.42 21.11 3.91
N VAL A 270 -1.23 20.13 4.76
CA VAL A 270 -0.07 19.22 4.70
C VAL A 270 -0.53 17.86 4.16
N CYS A 271 0.13 17.38 3.12
CA CYS A 271 -0.16 16.05 2.58
C CYS A 271 0.30 14.97 3.57
N HIS A 272 -0.59 14.09 4.00
CA HIS A 272 -0.28 13.00 4.93
C HIS A 272 0.73 11.97 4.37
N PHE A 273 0.82 11.84 3.04
CA PHE A 273 1.71 10.88 2.39
C PHE A 273 3.14 11.38 2.17
N CYS A 274 3.33 12.65 1.82
CA CYS A 274 4.65 13.17 1.46
C CYS A 274 5.08 14.41 2.24
N HIS A 275 4.24 14.90 3.13
CA HIS A 275 4.44 16.09 3.97
C HIS A 275 4.67 17.38 3.16
N THR A 276 4.33 17.38 1.86
CA THR A 276 4.31 18.62 1.08
C THR A 276 3.26 19.56 1.64
N LYS A 277 3.64 20.82 1.80
CA LYS A 277 2.81 21.88 2.33
C LYS A 277 2.26 22.72 1.20
N TYR A 278 0.95 22.95 1.22
CA TYR A 278 0.24 23.82 0.32
C TYR A 278 -0.40 24.95 1.11
N GLN A 279 -0.26 26.19 0.64
CA GLN A 279 -0.82 27.36 1.29
C GLN A 279 -1.91 27.98 0.42
N PHE A 280 -3.06 28.26 1.03
CA PHE A 280 -4.21 28.79 0.34
C PHE A 280 -4.72 30.06 1.03
N ASP A 281 -5.09 31.05 0.20
CA ASP A 281 -5.85 32.23 0.63
C ASP A 281 -7.34 31.89 0.58
N LEU A 282 -7.94 31.69 1.75
CA LEU A 282 -9.34 31.30 1.87
C LEU A 282 -10.31 32.36 1.33
N ASN A 283 -9.93 33.65 1.30
CA ASN A 283 -10.75 34.69 0.65
C ASN A 283 -10.91 34.42 -0.85
N LYS A 284 -9.84 33.93 -1.52
CA LYS A 284 -9.91 33.57 -2.94
C LYS A 284 -10.73 32.30 -3.14
N LEU A 285 -10.58 31.30 -2.26
CA LEU A 285 -11.34 30.05 -2.35
C LEU A 285 -12.83 30.24 -2.15
N VAL A 286 -13.24 31.06 -1.19
CA VAL A 286 -14.65 31.42 -0.97
C VAL A 286 -15.25 32.08 -2.24
N LYS A 287 -14.51 32.98 -2.87
CA LYS A 287 -14.98 33.61 -4.16
C LYS A 287 -15.15 32.55 -5.25
N LYS A 288 -14.16 31.68 -5.47
CA LYS A 288 -14.24 30.56 -6.42
C LYS A 288 -15.42 29.62 -6.14
N ALA A 289 -15.70 29.34 -4.86
CA ALA A 289 -16.82 28.48 -4.46
C ALA A 289 -18.18 29.11 -4.81
N VAL A 290 -18.31 30.44 -4.68
CA VAL A 290 -19.52 31.21 -5.09
C VAL A 290 -19.72 31.15 -6.61
N GLU A 291 -18.67 31.46 -7.36
CA GLU A 291 -18.70 31.44 -8.84
C GLU A 291 -19.09 30.04 -9.36
N LYS A 292 -18.58 29.00 -8.74
CA LYS A 292 -18.90 27.60 -9.09
C LYS A 292 -20.36 27.24 -8.78
N GLN A 293 -20.92 27.76 -7.70
CA GLN A 293 -22.33 27.57 -7.36
C GLN A 293 -23.25 28.30 -8.31
N GLU A 294 -22.91 29.53 -8.68
CA GLU A 294 -23.68 30.35 -9.66
C GLU A 294 -23.65 29.69 -11.05
N ALA A 295 -22.49 29.17 -11.49
CA ALA A 295 -22.36 28.48 -12.78
C ALA A 295 -23.09 27.11 -12.82
N SER A 296 -23.39 26.51 -11.68
CA SER A 296 -24.13 25.24 -11.59
C SER A 296 -25.63 25.39 -11.29
N ALA A 297 -26.11 26.64 -11.07
CA ALA A 297 -27.53 26.93 -10.93
C ALA A 297 -28.24 26.74 -12.28
N PRO A 298 -29.36 25.98 -12.37
CA PRO A 298 -30.11 25.86 -13.61
C PRO A 298 -30.59 27.24 -14.03
N THR A 299 -30.31 27.63 -15.27
CA THR A 299 -30.98 28.78 -15.92
C THR A 299 -32.47 28.47 -15.91
N GLU A 300 -33.23 29.16 -15.08
CA GLU A 300 -34.70 29.22 -15.24
C GLU A 300 -34.97 29.75 -16.63
N GLU A 301 -35.22 28.83 -17.58
CA GLU A 301 -35.84 29.22 -18.84
C GLU A 301 -37.20 29.81 -18.53
N ASN A 302 -37.31 31.10 -18.76
CA ASN A 302 -38.52 31.87 -18.70
C ASN A 302 -39.47 31.34 -19.76
N GLU A 303 -40.31 30.34 -19.39
CA GLU A 303 -41.51 30.09 -20.18
C GLU A 303 -42.49 31.26 -19.98
N GLY A 304 -42.30 32.24 -20.80
CA GLY A 304 -43.20 33.40 -20.97
C GLY A 304 -44.05 33.23 -22.20
N VAL A 305 -45.33 32.95 -21.96
CA VAL A 305 -46.52 33.19 -22.83
C VAL A 305 -46.68 32.24 -24.02
#